data_e03362223887220df3a849182b9c5b67
#
_entry.id   e03362223887220df3a849182b9c5b67
#
_cell.length_a   1.000
_cell.length_b   1.000
_cell.length_c   1.000
_cell.angle_alpha   90.00
_cell.angle_beta   90.00
_cell.angle_gamma   90.00
#
_symmetry.space_group_name_H-M   'P 1'
#
loop_
_entity.id
_entity.type
_entity.pdbx_description
1 polymer ?
#
loop_
_entity_poly.entity_id
_entity_poly.type
_entity_poly.pdbx_seq_one_letter_code
_entity_poly.pdbx_strand_id
1 'polypeptide(L)'
;MKLSRRQKRILKRKLKRIAVDAVAVIVGAGMFVGLFIAWANEPMPDWSEYIEENHIGMVQVEGSDTWLTQEEYEQICKERDAYKAAEQAEEQSYYNAILQSIETPVPTTTAAIGSLDWDADDSYRLAKIAMAEAEGEDTEGKALVILVVLNRVWSDDFPDTIEGVITEDTQFAAYENGRYDRVEPDADCYRALEMVQVEHWDESRGATYFERTTDETTWHNTTLKKLFTHGNHTFYTEE
;
A
#
# COMPACT_ATOMS: atom_id res chain seq x y z
N MET A 1 21.58 6.13 10.54
CA MET A 1 20.11 6.35 10.45
C MET A 1 19.42 5.29 11.32
N LYS A 2 18.59 5.67 12.30
CA LYS A 2 17.91 4.68 13.18
C LYS A 2 16.50 4.46 12.63
N LEU A 3 16.22 3.22 12.23
CA LEU A 3 14.90 2.82 11.75
C LEU A 3 13.80 3.12 12.76
N SER A 4 12.66 3.68 12.30
CA SER A 4 11.48 3.95 13.12
C SER A 4 10.87 2.64 13.67
N ARG A 5 10.03 2.74 14.70
CA ARG A 5 9.36 1.54 15.29
C ARG A 5 8.48 0.81 14.26
N ARG A 6 7.90 1.54 13.30
CA ARG A 6 7.07 1.00 12.21
C ARG A 6 7.92 0.26 11.18
N GLN A 7 9.03 0.85 10.72
CA GLN A 7 9.97 0.19 9.81
C GLN A 7 10.54 -1.10 10.41
N LYS A 8 10.80 -1.12 11.74
CA LYS A 8 11.22 -2.34 12.44
C LYS A 8 10.14 -3.43 12.45
N ARG A 9 8.84 -3.07 12.55
CA ARG A 9 7.74 -4.05 12.50
C ARG A 9 7.56 -4.62 11.10
N ILE A 10 7.63 -3.79 10.05
CA ILE A 10 7.54 -4.22 8.65
C ILE A 10 8.72 -5.15 8.32
N LEU A 11 9.94 -4.76 8.68
CA LEU A 11 11.14 -5.58 8.50
C LEU A 11 11.02 -6.92 9.24
N LYS A 12 10.48 -6.93 10.47
CA LYS A 12 10.28 -8.15 11.26
C LYS A 12 9.22 -9.08 10.66
N ARG A 13 8.16 -8.54 10.02
CA ARG A 13 7.16 -9.33 9.28
C ARG A 13 7.73 -9.91 7.99
N LYS A 14 8.51 -9.11 7.22
CA LYS A 14 9.21 -9.58 6.00
C LYS A 14 10.24 -10.66 6.33
N LEU A 15 11.06 -10.49 7.37
CA LEU A 15 12.03 -11.50 7.84
C LEU A 15 11.35 -12.79 8.34
N LYS A 16 10.16 -12.71 8.95
CA LYS A 16 9.40 -13.91 9.35
C LYS A 16 8.90 -14.71 8.14
N ARG A 17 8.47 -14.05 7.06
CA ARG A 17 8.09 -14.73 5.81
C ARG A 17 9.30 -15.44 5.17
N ILE A 18 10.43 -14.74 5.04
CA ILE A 18 11.67 -15.32 4.49
C ILE A 18 12.16 -16.52 5.31
N ALA A 19 12.03 -16.50 6.65
CA ALA A 19 12.45 -17.59 7.51
C ALA A 19 11.55 -18.84 7.39
N VAL A 20 10.27 -18.69 7.07
CA VAL A 20 9.35 -19.82 6.82
C VAL A 20 9.70 -20.50 5.51
N ASP A 21 10.04 -19.73 4.47
CA ASP A 21 10.43 -20.26 3.16
C ASP A 21 11.79 -20.99 3.20
N ALA A 22 12.72 -20.58 4.08
CA ALA A 22 14.05 -21.19 4.20
C ALA A 22 14.05 -22.54 4.96
N VAL A 23 13.08 -22.79 5.82
CA VAL A 23 13.04 -24.05 6.63
C VAL A 23 12.59 -25.25 5.79
N ALA A 24 11.82 -25.06 4.72
CA ALA A 24 11.35 -26.14 3.85
C ALA A 24 12.48 -26.79 3.01
N VAL A 25 13.57 -26.05 2.75
CA VAL A 25 14.68 -26.50 1.89
C VAL A 25 15.69 -27.39 2.61
N ILE A 26 15.80 -27.31 3.95
CA ILE A 26 16.87 -27.99 4.73
C ILE A 26 16.55 -29.45 5.04
N VAL A 27 15.29 -29.86 5.01
CA VAL A 27 14.87 -31.22 5.40
C VAL A 27 15.15 -32.27 4.30
N GLY A 28 15.21 -31.84 3.03
CA GLY A 28 15.47 -32.75 1.87
C GLY A 28 16.93 -33.21 1.70
N ALA A 29 17.89 -32.41 2.15
CA ALA A 29 19.32 -32.68 1.89
C ALA A 29 19.98 -33.63 2.92
N GLY A 30 19.36 -33.86 4.07
CA GLY A 30 20.01 -34.58 5.19
C GLY A 30 19.98 -36.10 5.10
N MET A 31 19.15 -36.71 4.27
CA MET A 31 18.97 -38.19 4.26
C MET A 31 19.89 -38.95 3.30
N PHE A 32 20.63 -38.28 2.42
CA PHE A 32 21.36 -38.96 1.35
C PHE A 32 22.84 -39.28 1.63
N VAL A 33 23.43 -38.76 2.68
CA VAL A 33 24.87 -38.96 2.96
C VAL A 33 25.19 -40.35 3.55
N GLY A 34 24.22 -41.04 4.14
CA GLY A 34 24.46 -42.29 4.86
C GLY A 34 24.53 -43.57 4.02
N LEU A 35 24.05 -43.59 2.78
CA LEU A 35 23.95 -44.83 1.96
C LEU A 35 25.04 -44.96 0.90
N PHE A 36 25.90 -43.97 0.74
CA PHE A 36 26.87 -43.93 -0.38
C PHE A 36 28.20 -44.66 -0.16
N ILE A 37 28.49 -45.17 1.04
CA ILE A 37 29.81 -45.74 1.37
C ILE A 37 29.90 -47.24 1.08
N ALA A 38 28.80 -47.96 0.85
CA ALA A 38 28.79 -49.40 0.75
C ALA A 38 28.91 -49.99 -0.68
N TRP A 39 28.94 -49.17 -1.77
CA TRP A 39 28.78 -49.64 -3.13
C TRP A 39 29.85 -49.17 -4.12
N ALA A 40 31.10 -49.16 -3.75
CA ALA A 40 32.19 -48.54 -4.53
C ALA A 40 32.75 -49.38 -5.71
N ASN A 41 32.24 -50.58 -6.02
CA ASN A 41 32.88 -51.47 -7.01
C ASN A 41 31.96 -52.08 -8.09
N GLU A 42 30.68 -51.76 -8.17
CA GLU A 42 29.83 -52.20 -9.26
C GLU A 42 29.39 -50.99 -10.11
N PRO A 43 29.22 -51.17 -11.46
CA PRO A 43 28.70 -50.10 -12.29
C PRO A 43 27.30 -49.73 -11.73
N MET A 44 27.13 -48.50 -11.38
CA MET A 44 25.86 -47.98 -10.85
C MET A 44 24.75 -48.22 -11.89
N PRO A 45 23.62 -48.76 -11.50
CA PRO A 45 22.45 -48.78 -12.37
C PRO A 45 22.11 -47.35 -12.84
N ASP A 46 21.61 -47.25 -14.09
CA ASP A 46 21.05 -45.97 -14.54
C ASP A 46 19.75 -45.69 -13.80
N TRP A 47 19.83 -44.81 -12.84
CA TRP A 47 18.70 -44.37 -12.01
C TRP A 47 17.96 -43.17 -12.60
N SER A 48 18.33 -42.70 -13.81
CA SER A 48 17.78 -41.45 -14.37
C SER A 48 16.24 -41.49 -14.49
N GLU A 49 15.70 -42.59 -15.04
CA GLU A 49 14.25 -42.79 -15.17
C GLU A 49 13.55 -42.86 -13.81
N TYR A 50 14.14 -43.57 -12.82
CA TYR A 50 13.60 -43.67 -11.48
C TYR A 50 13.66 -42.36 -10.72
N ILE A 51 14.74 -41.58 -10.90
CA ILE A 51 14.92 -40.25 -10.30
C ILE A 51 13.87 -39.29 -10.87
N GLU A 52 13.64 -39.30 -12.16
CA GLU A 52 12.68 -38.44 -12.86
C GLU A 52 11.24 -38.82 -12.49
N GLU A 53 10.89 -40.12 -12.49
CA GLU A 53 9.56 -40.62 -12.09
C GLU A 53 9.21 -40.36 -10.62
N ASN A 54 10.18 -40.40 -9.74
CA ASN A 54 9.99 -40.17 -8.28
C ASN A 54 10.39 -38.78 -7.85
N HIS A 55 10.70 -37.86 -8.75
CA HIS A 55 11.07 -36.46 -8.49
C HIS A 55 12.22 -36.30 -7.46
N ILE A 56 13.17 -37.25 -7.45
CA ILE A 56 14.27 -37.26 -6.50
C ILE A 56 15.23 -36.12 -6.80
N GLY A 57 15.43 -35.21 -5.83
CA GLY A 57 16.24 -34.01 -5.99
C GLY A 57 15.52 -32.85 -6.69
N MET A 58 14.22 -32.98 -6.95
CA MET A 58 13.37 -31.90 -7.45
C MET A 58 12.65 -31.19 -6.32
N VAL A 59 12.26 -29.95 -6.59
CA VAL A 59 11.47 -29.10 -5.68
C VAL A 59 10.06 -28.96 -6.25
N GLN A 60 9.05 -29.31 -5.44
CA GLN A 60 7.67 -29.08 -5.83
C GLN A 60 7.31 -27.61 -5.64
N VAL A 61 6.71 -27.01 -6.67
CA VAL A 61 6.19 -25.64 -6.57
C VAL A 61 4.93 -25.64 -5.70
N GLU A 62 4.94 -24.88 -4.63
CA GLU A 62 3.84 -24.82 -3.66
C GLU A 62 2.51 -24.45 -4.36
N GLY A 63 1.49 -25.28 -4.16
CA GLY A 63 0.16 -25.09 -4.74
C GLY A 63 0.02 -25.56 -6.19
N SER A 64 1.01 -26.28 -6.75
CA SER A 64 0.93 -26.87 -8.10
C SER A 64 1.46 -28.31 -8.13
N ASP A 65 1.16 -29.04 -9.21
CA ASP A 65 1.73 -30.35 -9.48
C ASP A 65 3.06 -30.26 -10.26
N THR A 66 3.68 -29.08 -10.31
CA THR A 66 4.92 -28.82 -11.04
C THR A 66 6.12 -29.11 -10.18
N TRP A 67 7.05 -29.89 -10.71
CA TRP A 67 8.34 -30.20 -10.10
C TRP A 67 9.45 -29.56 -10.91
N LEU A 68 10.40 -28.93 -10.24
CA LEU A 68 11.54 -28.23 -10.82
C LEU A 68 12.83 -28.80 -10.28
N THR A 69 13.89 -28.79 -11.08
CA THR A 69 15.23 -29.01 -10.55
C THR A 69 15.61 -27.91 -9.57
N GLN A 70 16.55 -28.17 -8.69
CA GLN A 70 17.05 -27.18 -7.74
C GLN A 70 17.53 -25.90 -8.45
N GLU A 71 18.22 -26.05 -9.60
CA GLU A 71 18.75 -24.92 -10.38
C GLU A 71 17.63 -24.07 -10.99
N GLU A 72 16.59 -24.71 -11.55
CA GLU A 72 15.42 -24.00 -12.11
C GLU A 72 14.66 -23.23 -10.99
N TYR A 73 14.46 -23.87 -9.86
CA TYR A 73 13.81 -23.24 -8.72
C TYR A 73 14.60 -22.03 -8.21
N GLU A 74 15.92 -22.15 -8.05
CA GLU A 74 16.79 -21.05 -7.65
C GLU A 74 16.79 -19.90 -8.68
N GLN A 75 16.76 -20.24 -9.98
CA GLN A 75 16.67 -19.23 -11.04
C GLN A 75 15.35 -18.47 -10.98
N ILE A 76 14.22 -19.17 -10.83
CA ILE A 76 12.89 -18.54 -10.69
C ILE A 76 12.83 -17.65 -9.42
N CYS A 77 13.37 -18.14 -8.31
CA CYS A 77 13.45 -17.34 -7.09
C CYS A 77 14.27 -16.06 -7.28
N LYS A 78 15.41 -16.16 -7.97
CA LYS A 78 16.27 -15.02 -8.28
C LYS A 78 15.59 -14.00 -9.19
N GLU A 79 14.88 -14.46 -10.21
CA GLU A 79 14.12 -13.58 -11.11
C GLU A 79 12.96 -12.90 -10.40
N ARG A 80 12.21 -13.63 -9.55
CA ARG A 80 11.17 -13.09 -8.70
C ARG A 80 11.69 -12.02 -7.74
N ASP A 81 12.82 -12.28 -7.11
CA ASP A 81 13.42 -11.36 -6.15
C ASP A 81 13.99 -10.12 -6.84
N ALA A 82 14.52 -10.26 -8.07
CA ALA A 82 14.93 -9.15 -8.92
C ALA A 82 13.74 -8.30 -9.37
N TYR A 83 12.61 -8.95 -9.77
CA TYR A 83 11.39 -8.24 -10.11
C TYR A 83 10.85 -7.44 -8.93
N LYS A 84 10.76 -8.05 -7.75
CA LYS A 84 10.32 -7.37 -6.52
C LYS A 84 11.24 -6.22 -6.12
N ALA A 85 12.54 -6.39 -6.31
CA ALA A 85 13.50 -5.33 -6.03
C ALA A 85 13.34 -4.14 -7.01
N ALA A 86 13.06 -4.43 -8.29
CA ALA A 86 12.81 -3.41 -9.30
C ALA A 86 11.51 -2.63 -9.01
N GLU A 87 10.42 -3.33 -8.68
CA GLU A 87 9.15 -2.74 -8.28
C GLU A 87 9.30 -1.84 -7.05
N GLN A 88 10.01 -2.32 -6.02
CA GLN A 88 10.30 -1.51 -4.83
C GLN A 88 11.21 -0.30 -5.11
N ALA A 89 12.15 -0.43 -6.04
CA ALA A 89 13.02 0.67 -6.44
C ALA A 89 12.25 1.74 -7.24
N GLU A 90 11.31 1.32 -8.08
CA GLU A 90 10.43 2.22 -8.82
C GLU A 90 9.48 2.98 -7.87
N GLU A 91 8.83 2.25 -6.94
CA GLU A 91 7.99 2.83 -5.90
C GLU A 91 8.77 3.82 -5.02
N GLN A 92 9.99 3.45 -4.61
CA GLN A 92 10.85 4.32 -3.81
C GLN A 92 11.33 5.54 -4.61
N SER A 93 11.62 5.37 -5.91
CA SER A 93 12.01 6.47 -6.81
C SER A 93 10.86 7.47 -6.98
N TYR A 94 9.65 6.96 -7.18
CA TYR A 94 8.44 7.77 -7.25
C TYR A 94 8.20 8.53 -5.93
N TYR A 95 8.30 7.84 -4.80
CA TYR A 95 8.19 8.44 -3.47
C TYR A 95 9.24 9.53 -3.23
N ASN A 96 10.50 9.27 -3.60
CA ASN A 96 11.57 10.26 -3.47
C ASN A 96 11.38 11.46 -4.40
N ALA A 97 10.82 11.26 -5.61
CA ALA A 97 10.50 12.34 -6.52
C ALA A 97 9.40 13.26 -5.94
N ILE A 98 8.38 12.69 -5.32
CA ILE A 98 7.36 13.45 -4.59
C ILE A 98 8.00 14.23 -3.44
N LEU A 99 8.79 13.59 -2.59
CA LEU A 99 9.48 14.27 -1.49
C LEU A 99 10.37 15.42 -1.99
N GLN A 100 11.07 15.21 -3.11
CA GLN A 100 11.95 16.24 -3.69
C GLN A 100 11.15 17.40 -4.30
N SER A 101 9.93 17.14 -4.82
CA SER A 101 9.04 18.21 -5.30
C SER A 101 8.47 19.05 -4.15
N ILE A 102 8.33 18.46 -2.96
CA ILE A 102 7.89 19.12 -1.73
C ILE A 102 8.99 20.02 -1.13
N GLU A 103 10.27 19.67 -1.30
CA GLU A 103 11.41 20.44 -0.77
C GLU A 103 11.78 21.67 -1.61
N THR A 104 11.17 21.89 -2.80
CA THR A 104 11.38 23.11 -3.56
C THR A 104 10.55 24.25 -2.97
N PRO A 105 11.15 25.41 -2.61
CA PRO A 105 10.38 26.52 -2.05
C PRO A 105 9.39 27.06 -3.09
N VAL A 106 8.11 26.83 -2.84
CA VAL A 106 7.01 27.38 -3.67
C VAL A 106 6.90 28.88 -3.38
N PRO A 107 6.73 29.73 -4.40
CA PRO A 107 6.55 31.18 -4.18
C PRO A 107 5.29 31.44 -3.36
N THR A 108 5.48 32.19 -2.29
CA THR A 108 4.48 32.54 -1.27
C THR A 108 3.36 33.40 -1.86
N THR A 109 2.38 32.79 -2.46
CA THR A 109 1.05 33.42 -2.62
C THR A 109 0.05 32.32 -2.86
N THR A 110 -0.64 31.96 -1.86
CA THR A 110 -1.96 31.37 -1.84
C THR A 110 -2.12 30.25 -0.83
N ALA A 111 -3.13 30.44 -0.04
CA ALA A 111 -4.01 29.44 0.50
C ALA A 111 -3.42 28.56 1.64
N ALA A 112 -4.31 28.18 2.50
CA ALA A 112 -4.14 27.28 3.62
C ALA A 112 -3.34 25.99 3.30
N ILE A 113 -3.42 25.46 2.06
CA ILE A 113 -2.65 24.27 1.60
C ILE A 113 -1.15 24.43 1.86
N GLY A 114 -0.56 25.59 1.57
CA GLY A 114 0.88 25.86 1.78
C GLY A 114 1.24 26.18 3.24
N SER A 115 0.28 26.22 4.16
CA SER A 115 0.51 26.54 5.56
C SER A 115 0.71 25.31 6.46
N LEU A 116 0.43 24.11 5.96
CA LEU A 116 0.64 22.86 6.69
C LEU A 116 2.05 22.31 6.46
N ASP A 117 2.72 22.02 7.56
CA ASP A 117 4.01 21.30 7.54
C ASP A 117 3.73 19.79 7.50
N TRP A 118 3.52 19.26 6.28
CA TRP A 118 3.18 17.85 6.05
C TRP A 118 4.44 17.00 6.06
N ASP A 119 4.42 15.98 6.84
CA ASP A 119 5.46 14.96 6.77
C ASP A 119 5.04 13.78 5.86
N ALA A 120 5.94 12.82 5.69
CA ALA A 120 5.69 11.65 4.88
C ALA A 120 4.57 10.75 5.46
N ASP A 121 4.36 10.78 6.77
CA ASP A 121 3.32 10.00 7.43
C ASP A 121 1.94 10.65 7.17
N ASP A 122 1.87 11.97 7.15
CA ASP A 122 0.65 12.72 6.81
C ASP A 122 0.27 12.53 5.33
N SER A 123 1.24 12.61 4.43
CA SER A 123 1.04 12.33 3.00
C SER A 123 0.49 10.91 2.77
N TYR A 124 1.05 9.92 3.46
CA TYR A 124 0.54 8.55 3.39
C TYR A 124 -0.87 8.41 3.96
N ARG A 125 -1.19 9.08 5.09
CA ARG A 125 -2.53 9.07 5.68
C ARG A 125 -3.57 9.67 4.75
N LEU A 126 -3.26 10.79 4.08
CA LEU A 126 -4.14 11.44 3.11
C LEU A 126 -4.38 10.55 1.88
N ALA A 127 -3.35 9.97 1.30
CA ALA A 127 -3.50 9.03 0.19
C ALA A 127 -4.31 7.80 0.61
N LYS A 128 -4.13 7.32 1.84
CA LYS A 128 -4.82 6.14 2.36
C LYS A 128 -6.29 6.39 2.67
N ILE A 129 -6.68 7.56 3.17
CA ILE A 129 -8.09 7.89 3.36
C ILE A 129 -8.79 8.10 2.02
N ALA A 130 -8.13 8.69 1.02
CA ALA A 130 -8.64 8.79 -0.33
C ALA A 130 -8.93 7.41 -0.92
N MET A 131 -8.03 6.43 -0.75
CA MET A 131 -8.26 5.04 -1.16
C MET A 131 -9.42 4.41 -0.39
N ALA A 132 -9.51 4.63 0.90
CA ALA A 132 -10.52 4.02 1.74
C ALA A 132 -11.94 4.53 1.44
N GLU A 133 -12.10 5.81 1.13
CA GLU A 133 -13.40 6.45 0.91
C GLU A 133 -13.77 6.58 -0.57
N ALA A 134 -12.79 6.71 -1.46
CA ALA A 134 -12.99 7.07 -2.87
C ALA A 134 -12.29 6.12 -3.86
N GLU A 135 -12.13 4.82 -3.54
CA GLU A 135 -11.49 3.82 -4.43
C GLU A 135 -12.11 3.80 -5.84
N GLY A 136 -13.43 3.95 -5.93
CA GLY A 136 -14.15 3.92 -7.21
C GLY A 136 -14.30 5.28 -7.90
N GLU A 137 -13.73 6.35 -7.34
CA GLU A 137 -13.74 7.68 -7.91
C GLU A 137 -12.52 7.92 -8.81
N ASP A 138 -12.62 8.94 -9.67
CA ASP A 138 -11.48 9.43 -10.44
C ASP A 138 -10.47 10.17 -9.53
N THR A 139 -9.36 10.61 -10.13
CA THR A 139 -8.29 11.31 -9.41
C THR A 139 -8.78 12.57 -8.72
N GLU A 140 -9.67 13.34 -9.37
CA GLU A 140 -10.26 14.55 -8.79
C GLU A 140 -11.17 14.21 -7.60
N GLY A 141 -11.97 13.15 -7.67
CA GLY A 141 -12.81 12.67 -6.57
C GLY A 141 -11.97 12.26 -5.35
N LYS A 142 -10.83 11.59 -5.57
CA LYS A 142 -9.85 11.27 -4.52
C LYS A 142 -9.23 12.54 -3.94
N ALA A 143 -8.87 13.51 -4.77
CA ALA A 143 -8.33 14.81 -4.34
C ALA A 143 -9.35 15.62 -3.51
N LEU A 144 -10.63 15.54 -3.86
CA LEU A 144 -11.70 16.18 -3.08
C LEU A 144 -11.83 15.57 -1.68
N VAL A 145 -11.67 14.25 -1.51
CA VAL A 145 -11.64 13.63 -0.17
C VAL A 145 -10.44 14.11 0.64
N ILE A 146 -9.26 14.22 0.03
CA ILE A 146 -8.07 14.81 0.66
C ILE A 146 -8.36 16.24 1.12
N LEU A 147 -8.97 17.05 0.27
CA LEU A 147 -9.32 18.44 0.58
C LEU A 147 -10.34 18.55 1.71
N VAL A 148 -11.30 17.62 1.82
CA VAL A 148 -12.22 17.59 2.97
C VAL A 148 -11.44 17.40 4.28
N VAL A 149 -10.46 16.50 4.32
CA VAL A 149 -9.60 16.33 5.51
C VAL A 149 -8.87 17.63 5.83
N LEU A 150 -8.28 18.27 4.83
CA LEU A 150 -7.52 19.51 5.01
C LEU A 150 -8.40 20.69 5.44
N ASN A 151 -9.60 20.84 4.83
CA ASN A 151 -10.56 21.86 5.20
C ASN A 151 -11.00 21.72 6.67
N ARG A 152 -11.12 20.48 7.16
CA ARG A 152 -11.39 20.21 8.58
C ARG A 152 -10.22 20.63 9.46
N VAL A 153 -8.98 20.27 9.11
CA VAL A 153 -7.78 20.67 9.85
C VAL A 153 -7.67 22.19 9.99
N TRP A 154 -8.17 22.96 9.02
CA TRP A 154 -8.18 24.44 9.04
C TRP A 154 -9.40 25.06 9.69
N SER A 155 -10.39 24.26 10.06
CA SER A 155 -11.59 24.71 10.75
C SER A 155 -11.44 24.54 12.26
N ASP A 156 -11.87 25.55 13.01
CA ASP A 156 -11.89 25.50 14.48
C ASP A 156 -12.86 24.45 15.05
N ASP A 157 -13.75 23.88 14.20
CA ASP A 157 -14.77 22.92 14.59
C ASP A 157 -14.27 21.47 14.57
N PHE A 158 -13.04 21.21 14.09
CA PHE A 158 -12.45 19.90 13.94
C PHE A 158 -11.05 19.85 14.57
N PRO A 159 -10.48 18.63 14.74
CA PRO A 159 -9.09 18.49 15.16
C PRO A 159 -8.11 19.21 14.23
N ASP A 160 -7.05 19.77 14.79
CA ASP A 160 -6.03 20.58 14.11
C ASP A 160 -4.91 19.77 13.45
N THR A 161 -5.06 18.46 13.36
CA THR A 161 -4.10 17.54 12.75
C THR A 161 -4.78 16.56 11.77
N ILE A 162 -4.07 16.18 10.72
CA ILE A 162 -4.54 15.19 9.73
C ILE A 162 -4.91 13.86 10.41
N GLU A 163 -4.05 13.37 11.31
CA GLU A 163 -4.33 12.16 12.08
C GLU A 163 -5.58 12.31 12.93
N GLY A 164 -5.71 13.45 13.64
CA GLY A 164 -6.86 13.74 14.49
C GLY A 164 -8.17 13.73 13.71
N VAL A 165 -8.22 14.39 12.55
CA VAL A 165 -9.40 14.44 11.69
C VAL A 165 -9.77 13.03 11.16
N ILE A 166 -8.78 12.24 10.71
CA ILE A 166 -9.04 10.91 10.14
C ILE A 166 -9.51 9.92 11.22
N THR A 167 -9.00 10.05 12.44
CA THR A 167 -9.29 9.12 13.54
C THR A 167 -10.43 9.54 14.44
N GLU A 168 -11.02 10.70 14.18
CA GLU A 168 -12.16 11.21 14.95
C GLU A 168 -13.38 10.30 14.79
N ASP A 169 -14.00 9.95 15.90
CA ASP A 169 -15.17 9.07 15.93
C ASP A 169 -16.30 9.60 15.05
N THR A 170 -16.93 8.72 14.28
CA THR A 170 -18.07 8.98 13.39
C THR A 170 -17.82 9.88 12.16
N GLN A 171 -16.57 10.28 11.90
CA GLN A 171 -16.26 11.17 10.77
C GLN A 171 -15.98 10.43 9.46
N PHE A 172 -15.32 9.29 9.51
CA PHE A 172 -15.02 8.48 8.33
C PHE A 172 -15.46 7.04 8.52
N ALA A 173 -16.48 6.63 7.75
CA ALA A 173 -17.03 5.28 7.81
C ALA A 173 -15.96 4.20 7.52
N ALA A 174 -15.02 4.49 6.63
CA ALA A 174 -13.92 3.57 6.31
C ALA A 174 -12.95 3.38 7.48
N TYR A 175 -12.76 4.37 8.33
CA TYR A 175 -11.97 4.23 9.54
C TYR A 175 -12.68 3.36 10.58
N GLU A 176 -13.94 3.62 10.86
CA GLU A 176 -14.75 2.88 11.85
C GLU A 176 -14.93 1.39 11.50
N ASN A 177 -15.19 1.08 10.23
CA ASN A 177 -15.42 -0.30 9.78
C ASN A 177 -14.10 -1.05 9.51
N GLY A 178 -12.94 -0.43 9.77
CA GLY A 178 -11.60 -0.98 9.58
C GLY A 178 -11.18 -1.14 8.12
N ARG A 179 -11.88 -0.54 7.15
CA ARG A 179 -11.45 -0.52 5.74
C ARG A 179 -10.15 0.25 5.59
N TYR A 180 -10.01 1.38 6.26
CA TYR A 180 -8.79 2.17 6.28
C TYR A 180 -7.54 1.35 6.60
N ASP A 181 -7.62 0.40 7.55
CA ASP A 181 -6.48 -0.45 7.90
C ASP A 181 -6.14 -1.51 6.84
N ARG A 182 -7.12 -1.90 6.03
CA ARG A 182 -6.99 -2.98 5.05
C ARG A 182 -6.53 -2.52 3.67
N VAL A 183 -6.78 -1.26 3.30
CA VAL A 183 -6.41 -0.73 1.99
C VAL A 183 -4.99 -0.20 1.98
N GLU A 184 -4.37 -0.23 0.80
CA GLU A 184 -3.12 0.49 0.52
C GLU A 184 -3.40 1.48 -0.60
N PRO A 185 -2.89 2.72 -0.52
CA PRO A 185 -3.07 3.72 -1.57
C PRO A 185 -2.41 3.26 -2.87
N ASP A 186 -3.09 3.46 -3.98
CA ASP A 186 -2.60 3.22 -5.33
C ASP A 186 -1.91 4.46 -5.93
N ALA A 187 -1.40 4.34 -7.16
CA ALA A 187 -0.74 5.45 -7.86
C ALA A 187 -1.68 6.64 -8.08
N ASP A 188 -2.97 6.38 -8.25
CA ASP A 188 -3.96 7.44 -8.47
C ASP A 188 -4.26 8.24 -7.20
N CYS A 189 -4.19 7.60 -6.02
CA CYS A 189 -4.26 8.28 -4.73
C CYS A 189 -3.06 9.23 -4.52
N TYR A 190 -1.86 8.81 -4.93
CA TYR A 190 -0.67 9.66 -4.87
C TYR A 190 -0.72 10.79 -5.91
N ARG A 191 -1.30 10.53 -7.09
CA ARG A 191 -1.53 11.59 -8.09
C ARG A 191 -2.53 12.63 -7.56
N ALA A 192 -3.60 12.21 -6.89
CA ALA A 192 -4.55 13.11 -6.24
C ALA A 192 -3.87 13.97 -5.16
N LEU A 193 -3.00 13.35 -4.35
CA LEU A 193 -2.20 14.06 -3.36
C LEU A 193 -1.26 15.09 -4.00
N GLU A 194 -0.59 14.75 -5.09
CA GLU A 194 0.28 15.64 -5.85
C GLU A 194 -0.49 16.86 -6.40
N MET A 195 -1.70 16.64 -6.96
CA MET A 195 -2.57 17.72 -7.42
C MET A 195 -2.85 18.73 -6.30
N VAL A 196 -3.19 18.25 -5.11
CA VAL A 196 -3.49 19.12 -3.96
C VAL A 196 -2.21 19.78 -3.43
N GLN A 197 -1.16 19.01 -3.18
CA GLN A 197 0.02 19.47 -2.46
C GLN A 197 0.96 20.30 -3.31
N VAL A 198 1.18 19.92 -4.58
CA VAL A 198 2.17 20.50 -5.47
C VAL A 198 1.52 21.47 -6.47
N GLU A 199 0.41 21.06 -7.07
CA GLU A 199 -0.28 21.88 -8.07
C GLU A 199 -1.25 22.88 -7.43
N HIS A 200 -1.50 22.79 -6.12
CA HIS A 200 -2.44 23.60 -5.35
C HIS A 200 -3.87 23.60 -5.96
N TRP A 201 -4.24 22.42 -6.53
CA TRP A 201 -5.58 22.23 -7.06
C TRP A 201 -6.59 22.17 -5.90
N ASP A 202 -7.60 23.02 -5.92
CA ASP A 202 -8.67 23.06 -4.94
C ASP A 202 -10.01 23.45 -5.60
N GLU A 203 -10.84 22.46 -5.85
CA GLU A 203 -12.23 22.61 -6.28
C GLU A 203 -13.21 22.21 -5.17
N SER A 204 -12.73 22.03 -3.92
CA SER A 204 -13.55 21.63 -2.79
C SER A 204 -14.60 22.66 -2.36
N ARG A 205 -14.37 23.93 -2.71
CA ARG A 205 -15.23 25.07 -2.27
C ARG A 205 -15.37 25.15 -0.74
N GLY A 206 -14.36 24.68 -0.01
CA GLY A 206 -14.39 24.61 1.45
C GLY A 206 -15.29 23.51 2.02
N ALA A 207 -15.55 22.45 1.26
CA ALA A 207 -16.35 21.31 1.75
C ALA A 207 -15.69 20.67 2.98
N THR A 208 -16.46 20.47 4.03
CA THR A 208 -16.06 19.77 5.25
C THR A 208 -16.78 18.44 5.44
N TYR A 209 -17.81 18.17 4.64
CA TYR A 209 -18.59 16.94 4.67
C TYR A 209 -18.82 16.40 3.26
N PHE A 210 -18.97 15.10 3.15
CA PHE A 210 -19.46 14.43 1.94
C PHE A 210 -20.24 13.17 2.31
N GLU A 211 -21.08 12.73 1.39
CA GLU A 211 -21.76 11.45 1.46
C GLU A 211 -21.86 10.84 0.06
N ARG A 212 -22.12 9.54 -0.02
CA ARG A 212 -22.50 8.93 -1.29
C ARG A 212 -23.79 9.56 -1.78
N THR A 213 -23.81 10.03 -3.04
CA THR A 213 -25.00 10.62 -3.65
C THR A 213 -26.17 9.67 -3.57
N THR A 214 -27.28 10.14 -2.99
CA THR A 214 -28.50 9.38 -2.80
C THR A 214 -29.73 10.28 -2.95
N ASP A 215 -30.86 9.67 -3.32
CA ASP A 215 -32.20 10.32 -3.31
C ASP A 215 -32.91 10.14 -1.96
N GLU A 216 -32.33 9.37 -1.03
CA GLU A 216 -32.85 9.18 0.32
C GLU A 216 -32.62 10.40 1.19
N THR A 217 -33.47 10.60 2.18
CA THR A 217 -33.27 11.64 3.19
C THR A 217 -32.18 11.23 4.16
N THR A 218 -31.10 12.00 4.21
CA THR A 218 -29.98 11.81 5.13
C THR A 218 -29.82 12.98 6.06
N TRP A 219 -29.00 12.84 7.12
CA TRP A 219 -28.64 13.96 7.96
C TRP A 219 -27.90 15.04 7.14
N HIS A 220 -27.00 14.65 6.26
CA HIS A 220 -26.21 15.59 5.44
C HIS A 220 -27.12 16.46 4.58
N ASN A 221 -28.01 15.86 3.78
CA ASN A 221 -28.83 16.62 2.84
C ASN A 221 -30.01 17.39 3.46
N THR A 222 -30.29 17.16 4.75
CA THR A 222 -31.31 17.90 5.51
C THR A 222 -30.77 18.97 6.42
N THR A 223 -29.50 18.86 6.83
CA THR A 223 -28.90 19.74 7.83
C THR A 223 -27.81 20.64 7.26
N LEU A 224 -27.06 20.13 6.27
CA LEU A 224 -25.92 20.83 5.71
C LEU A 224 -26.25 21.53 4.40
N LYS A 225 -25.48 22.55 4.08
CA LYS A 225 -25.55 23.25 2.81
C LYS A 225 -24.85 22.45 1.74
N LYS A 226 -25.59 21.96 0.74
CA LYS A 226 -25.01 21.33 -0.44
C LYS A 226 -24.20 22.32 -1.26
N LEU A 227 -22.95 21.93 -1.60
CA LEU A 227 -22.06 22.70 -2.45
C LEU A 227 -22.09 22.22 -3.90
N PHE A 228 -21.79 20.94 -4.12
CA PHE A 228 -21.75 20.32 -5.45
C PHE A 228 -21.80 18.78 -5.35
N THR A 229 -21.82 18.14 -6.51
CA THR A 229 -21.68 16.69 -6.65
C THR A 229 -20.56 16.38 -7.60
N HIS A 230 -19.70 15.42 -7.28
CA HIS A 230 -18.63 14.89 -8.13
C HIS A 230 -18.66 13.36 -8.07
N GLY A 231 -18.67 12.71 -9.22
CA GLY A 231 -18.76 11.25 -9.28
C GLY A 231 -19.94 10.71 -8.47
N ASN A 232 -19.67 9.80 -7.56
CA ASN A 232 -20.65 9.21 -6.66
C ASN A 232 -20.81 9.96 -5.33
N HIS A 233 -20.14 11.10 -5.14
CA HIS A 233 -20.16 11.86 -3.89
C HIS A 233 -20.87 13.21 -4.04
N THR A 234 -21.60 13.59 -3.02
CA THR A 234 -22.14 14.94 -2.83
C THR A 234 -21.42 15.60 -1.66
N PHE A 235 -20.97 16.83 -1.86
CA PHE A 235 -20.16 17.59 -0.92
C PHE A 235 -20.95 18.71 -0.28
N TYR A 236 -20.69 18.95 1.01
CA TYR A 236 -21.44 19.88 1.86
C TYR A 236 -20.51 20.69 2.76
N THR A 237 -21.06 21.77 3.32
CA THR A 237 -20.48 22.54 4.41
C THR A 237 -21.56 22.89 5.42
N GLU A 238 -21.17 23.33 6.61
CA GLU A 238 -22.07 23.99 7.54
C GLU A 238 -22.46 25.37 6.99
N GLU A 239 -23.60 25.93 7.47
CA GLU A 239 -24.05 27.27 7.05
C GLU A 239 -23.24 28.42 7.67
#